data_7e9869cbb27ab119a6e694df1dc7a39b
#
_entry.id   7e9869cbb27ab119a6e694df1dc7a39b
#
_cell.length_a   1.000
_cell.length_b   1.000
_cell.length_c   1.000
_cell.angle_alpha   90.00
_cell.angle_beta   90.00
_cell.angle_gamma   90.00
#
_symmetry.space_group_name_H-M   'P 1'
#
loop_
_entity.id
_entity.type
_entity.pdbx_description
1 polymer ?
#
loop_
_entity_poly.entity_id
_entity_poly.type
_entity_poly.pdbx_seq_one_letter_code
_entity_poly.pdbx_strand_id
1 'polypeptide(L)' 'MQLVSTITCPECGHAEAEPMPTNVCQYFYNCKGCGSLLRPEEGDCCVYCTYGSVPCPSIQKARAARG' A
#
# COMPACT_ATOMS: atom_id res chain seq x y z
N MET A 1 7.60 6.36 11.98
CA MET A 1 7.10 6.03 10.64
C MET A 1 6.87 4.54 10.51
N GLN A 2 5.74 4.14 9.93
CA GLN A 2 5.42 2.73 9.70
C GLN A 2 6.05 2.28 8.39
N LEU A 3 6.81 1.18 8.44
CA LEU A 3 7.47 0.64 7.25
C LEU A 3 6.85 -0.68 6.78
N VAL A 4 5.81 -1.14 7.47
CA VAL A 4 5.08 -2.35 7.11
C VAL A 4 3.60 -1.99 7.01
N SER A 5 2.96 -2.42 5.93
CA SER A 5 1.53 -2.19 5.71
C SER A 5 0.86 -3.52 5.37
N THR A 6 -0.31 -3.75 5.94
CA THR A 6 -1.10 -4.94 5.62
C THR A 6 -2.02 -4.61 4.47
N ILE A 7 -1.78 -5.27 3.32
CA ILE A 7 -2.62 -5.11 2.13
C ILE A 7 -3.75 -6.12 2.18
N THR A 8 -4.98 -5.63 2.00
CA THR A 8 -6.17 -6.50 1.92
C THR A 8 -6.65 -6.53 0.48
N CYS A 9 -6.70 -7.72 -0.10
CA CYS A 9 -7.14 -7.89 -1.48
C CYS A 9 -8.65 -7.68 -1.59
N PRO A 10 -9.12 -6.81 -2.49
CA PRO A 10 -10.56 -6.60 -2.66
C PRO A 10 -11.26 -7.77 -3.36
N GLU A 11 -10.49 -8.66 -4.01
CA GLU A 11 -11.05 -9.79 -4.75
C GLU A 11 -11.30 -11.00 -3.85
N CYS A 12 -10.33 -11.37 -3.02
CA CYS A 12 -10.42 -12.58 -2.20
C CYS A 12 -10.42 -12.31 -0.70
N GLY A 13 -10.15 -11.09 -0.27
CA GLY A 13 -10.12 -10.73 1.15
C GLY A 13 -8.84 -11.14 1.87
N HIS A 14 -7.85 -11.68 1.17
CA HIS A 14 -6.59 -12.07 1.79
C HIS A 14 -5.84 -10.83 2.29
N ALA A 15 -5.38 -10.89 3.54
CA ALA A 15 -4.59 -9.81 4.13
C ALA A 15 -3.15 -10.28 4.32
N GLU A 16 -2.20 -9.47 3.89
CA GLU A 16 -0.78 -9.80 3.95
C GLU A 16 0.03 -8.59 4.42
N ALA A 17 0.87 -8.79 5.45
CA ALA A 17 1.76 -7.74 5.92
C ALA A 17 2.97 -7.69 4.99
N GLU A 18 3.24 -6.52 4.41
CA GLU A 18 4.32 -6.33 3.45
C GLU A 18 5.22 -5.17 3.84
N PRO A 19 6.54 -5.33 3.68
CA PRO A 19 7.44 -4.20 3.86
C PRO A 19 7.28 -3.22 2.71
N MET A 20 7.25 -1.93 3.04
CA MET A 20 7.08 -0.90 2.03
C MET A 20 8.41 -0.31 1.63
N PRO A 21 8.62 0.01 0.33
CA PRO A 21 9.81 0.73 -0.08
C PRO A 21 9.81 2.14 0.50
N THR A 22 10.99 2.66 0.83
CA THR A 22 11.11 3.96 1.50
C THR A 22 11.32 5.13 0.54
N ASN A 23 11.71 4.85 -0.70
CA ASN A 23 12.08 5.89 -1.67
C ASN A 23 11.30 5.83 -2.99
N VAL A 24 10.36 4.90 -3.12
CA VAL A 24 9.52 4.79 -4.31
C VAL A 24 8.12 4.35 -3.88
N CYS A 25 7.13 4.62 -4.75
CA CYS A 25 5.77 4.14 -4.54
C CYS A 25 5.59 2.83 -5.30
N GLN A 26 5.02 1.82 -4.64
CA GLN A 26 4.74 0.54 -5.30
C GLN A 26 3.37 0.61 -5.95
N TYR A 27 3.36 0.72 -7.28
CA TYR A 27 2.11 0.87 -8.03
C TYR A 27 1.36 -0.45 -8.17
N PHE A 28 2.09 -1.54 -8.49
CA PHE A 28 1.48 -2.85 -8.69
C PHE A 28 1.80 -3.81 -7.55
N TYR A 29 0.85 -4.69 -7.24
CA TYR A 29 1.04 -5.70 -6.21
C TYR A 29 0.27 -6.97 -6.61
N ASN A 30 0.94 -8.11 -6.62
CA ASN A 30 0.30 -9.40 -6.88
C ASN A 30 -0.22 -9.98 -5.57
N CYS A 31 -1.53 -10.20 -5.48
CA CYS A 31 -2.14 -10.79 -4.30
C CYS A 31 -1.59 -12.20 -4.07
N LYS A 32 -1.10 -12.46 -2.86
CA LYS A 32 -0.55 -13.77 -2.52
C LYS A 32 -1.64 -14.82 -2.29
N GLY A 33 -2.87 -14.40 -2.12
CA GLY A 33 -3.99 -15.31 -1.94
C GLY A 33 -4.60 -15.80 -3.25
N CYS A 34 -4.91 -14.89 -4.17
CA CYS A 34 -5.58 -15.24 -5.43
C CYS A 34 -4.75 -14.94 -6.68
N GLY A 35 -3.62 -14.27 -6.55
CA GLY A 35 -2.75 -13.94 -7.68
C GLY A 35 -3.23 -12.77 -8.53
N SER A 36 -4.29 -12.08 -8.14
CA SER A 36 -4.78 -10.91 -8.87
C SER A 36 -3.78 -9.77 -8.79
N LEU A 37 -3.62 -9.04 -9.88
CA LEU A 37 -2.77 -7.86 -9.91
C LEU A 37 -3.56 -6.68 -9.35
N LEU A 38 -3.10 -6.13 -8.23
CA LEU A 38 -3.72 -4.96 -7.61
C LEU A 38 -2.97 -3.70 -8.03
N ARG A 39 -3.73 -2.62 -8.18
CA ARG A 39 -3.17 -1.31 -8.49
C ARG A 39 -3.95 -0.26 -7.71
N PRO A 40 -3.35 0.91 -7.40
CA PRO A 40 -4.04 1.92 -6.63
C PRO A 40 -5.23 2.49 -7.40
N GLU A 41 -6.21 2.98 -6.65
CA GLU A 41 -7.32 3.70 -7.25
C GLU A 41 -6.83 5.05 -7.77
N GLU A 42 -7.62 5.62 -8.69
CA GLU A 42 -7.32 6.93 -9.23
C GLU A 42 -7.17 7.96 -8.10
N GLY A 43 -6.07 8.68 -8.12
CA GLY A 43 -5.75 9.66 -7.09
C GLY A 43 -4.80 9.15 -6.02
N ASP A 44 -4.65 7.82 -5.87
CA ASP A 44 -3.72 7.24 -4.91
C ASP A 44 -2.38 6.94 -5.58
N CYS A 45 -1.28 7.17 -4.85
CA CYS A 45 0.05 7.03 -5.44
C CYS A 45 0.57 5.59 -5.48
N CYS A 46 0.05 4.70 -4.62
CA CYS A 46 0.51 3.32 -4.56
C CYS A 46 -0.53 2.41 -3.93
N VAL A 47 -0.32 1.09 -4.07
CA VAL A 47 -1.26 0.10 -3.55
C VAL A 47 -1.43 0.20 -2.03
N TYR A 48 -0.40 0.63 -1.31
CA TYR A 48 -0.50 0.79 0.14
C TYR A 48 -1.44 1.93 0.52
N CYS A 49 -1.56 2.95 -0.31
CA CYS A 49 -2.48 4.05 -0.05
C CYS A 49 -3.94 3.64 -0.24
N THR A 50 -4.20 2.70 -1.15
CA THR A 50 -5.56 2.23 -1.42
C THR A 50 -5.95 1.03 -0.56
N TYR A 51 -5.10 0.01 -0.50
CA TYR A 51 -5.42 -1.28 0.12
C TYR A 51 -4.67 -1.56 1.41
N GLY A 52 -3.64 -0.77 1.73
CA GLY A 52 -2.81 -1.00 2.91
C GLY A 52 -3.42 -0.43 4.17
N SER A 53 -2.98 -0.96 5.32
CA SER A 53 -3.41 -0.44 6.62
C SER A 53 -2.80 0.92 6.94
N VAL A 54 -1.63 1.22 6.34
CA VAL A 54 -1.00 2.54 6.44
C VAL A 54 -0.49 2.94 5.05
N PRO A 55 -0.42 4.25 4.75
CA PRO A 55 0.07 4.71 3.46
C PRO A 55 1.58 4.52 3.31
N CYS A 56 2.10 4.71 2.10
CA CYS A 56 3.53 4.58 1.86
C CYS A 56 4.34 5.63 2.62
N PRO A 57 5.65 5.39 2.85
CA PRO A 57 6.49 6.32 3.62
C PRO A 57 6.49 7.75 3.07
N SER A 58 6.44 7.93 1.76
CA SER A 58 6.39 9.26 1.15
C SER A 58 5.16 10.05 1.61
N ILE A 59 4.00 9.40 1.65
CA ILE A 59 2.77 10.02 2.10
C ILE A 59 2.78 10.24 3.61
N GLN A 60 3.34 9.30 4.37
CA GLN A 60 3.49 9.46 5.82
C GLN A 60 4.34 10.70 6.13
N LYS A 61 5.42 10.90 5.39
CA LYS A 61 6.27 12.08 5.53
C LYS A 61 5.50 13.37 5.23
N ALA A 62 4.74 13.37 4.15
CA ALA A 62 3.96 14.53 3.75
C ALA A 62 2.91 14.89 4.81
N ARG A 63 2.24 13.86 5.37
CA ARG A 63 1.24 14.07 6.43
C ARG A 63 1.88 14.57 7.71
N ALA A 64 3.05 14.04 8.08
CA ALA A 64 3.76 14.47 9.27
C ALA A 64 4.22 15.93 9.14
N ALA A 65 4.65 16.33 7.94
CA ALA A 65 5.08 17.71 7.69
C ALA A 65 3.94 18.71 7.81
N ARG A 66 2.71 18.28 7.58
CA ARG A 66 1.54 19.14 7.71
C ARG A 66 1.06 19.27 9.15
N GLY A 67 1.41 18.29 9.93
CA GLY A 67 0.87 18.10 11.22
C GLY A 67 1.16 18.66 12.33
#